data_8121dbc782351359ad0a88b7b56db5ca
#
_entry.id   8121dbc782351359ad0a88b7b56db5ca
#
_cell.length_a   1.000
_cell.length_b   1.000
_cell.length_c   1.000
_cell.angle_alpha   90.00
_cell.angle_beta   90.00
_cell.angle_gamma   90.00
#
_symmetry.space_group_name_H-M   'P 1'
#
loop_
_entity.id
_entity.type
_entity.pdbx_description
1 polymer ?
#
loop_
_entity_poly.entity_id
_entity_poly.type
_entity_poly.pdbx_seq_one_letter_code
_entity_poly.pdbx_strand_id
1 'polypeptide(L)'
;MLEVNQLTKSYPLRGKQAMPVVQVDTFCIQSGETLAMYGESGSGKTTFLNLLAGILLPDEGSICLDGKELSVLSENQRDLLRARSIGYVFQSFHLLQGCTALENVLLAMSFAGNVEREWAEEMITCVGLKERMHHKPGELSVGQQQRVALARSLVNRPNLLLADEPTGNLDPKNAAEVLDIMRNLCLENHASLLLVSHDEKIVAGFERQIDWSELNGANPLRETE
;
A
#
# COMPACT_ATOMS: atom_id res chain seq x y z
N MET A 1 13.52 5.96 3.57
CA MET A 1 12.95 6.27 4.89
C MET A 1 11.72 7.16 4.74
N LEU A 2 10.65 6.89 5.49
CA LEU A 2 9.42 7.69 5.52
C LEU A 2 9.31 8.41 6.86
N GLU A 3 8.99 9.70 6.85
CA GLU A 3 8.78 10.51 8.05
C GLU A 3 7.47 11.29 7.93
N VAL A 4 6.72 11.35 9.02
CA VAL A 4 5.46 12.07 9.15
C VAL A 4 5.55 12.99 10.36
N ASN A 5 5.15 14.25 10.20
CA ASN A 5 5.16 15.24 11.28
C ASN A 5 3.86 16.04 11.27
N GLN A 6 3.18 16.12 12.44
CA GLN A 6 1.98 16.92 12.73
C GLN A 6 0.89 16.80 11.65
N LEU A 7 0.67 15.55 11.18
CA LEU A 7 -0.21 15.25 10.07
C LEU A 7 -1.67 15.32 10.48
N THR A 8 -2.47 16.12 9.77
CA THR A 8 -3.91 16.16 9.95
C THR A 8 -4.65 15.99 8.63
N LYS A 9 -5.79 15.29 8.68
CA LYS A 9 -6.74 15.15 7.57
C LYS A 9 -8.17 15.12 8.08
N SER A 10 -8.99 16.02 7.58
CA SER A 10 -10.41 16.15 7.94
C SER A 10 -11.29 16.02 6.70
N TYR A 11 -12.52 15.59 6.90
CA TYR A 11 -13.53 15.55 5.84
C TYR A 11 -14.75 16.40 6.24
N PRO A 12 -15.32 17.14 5.27
CA PRO A 12 -16.52 17.94 5.54
C PRO A 12 -17.72 17.02 5.82
N LEU A 13 -18.38 17.27 6.95
CA LEU A 13 -19.67 16.63 7.26
C LEU A 13 -20.82 17.60 6.89
N ARG A 14 -21.85 17.10 6.22
CA ARG A 14 -23.03 17.90 5.85
C ARG A 14 -23.62 18.58 7.09
N GLY A 15 -23.53 19.93 7.14
CA GLY A 15 -24.13 20.75 8.21
C GLY A 15 -23.36 20.74 9.55
N LYS A 16 -22.16 20.20 9.62
CA LYS A 16 -21.29 20.18 10.82
C LYS A 16 -19.89 20.70 10.46
N GLN A 17 -19.08 20.99 11.48
CA GLN A 17 -17.65 21.26 11.31
C GLN A 17 -16.96 20.04 10.66
N ALA A 18 -15.86 20.28 9.92
CA ALA A 18 -15.05 19.22 9.36
C ALA A 18 -14.55 18.29 10.48
N MET A 19 -14.66 17.00 10.28
CA MET A 19 -14.29 15.99 11.27
C MET A 19 -12.89 15.47 10.96
N PRO A 20 -11.93 15.52 11.90
CA PRO A 20 -10.62 14.93 11.72
C PRO A 20 -10.74 13.40 11.63
N VAL A 21 -10.15 12.82 10.60
CA VAL A 21 -10.08 11.35 10.38
C VAL A 21 -8.67 10.84 10.66
N VAL A 22 -7.66 11.67 10.40
CA VAL A 22 -6.26 11.38 10.70
C VAL A 22 -5.69 12.55 11.47
N GLN A 23 -5.04 12.25 12.61
CA GLN A 23 -4.26 13.17 13.42
C GLN A 23 -3.08 12.41 14.01
N VAL A 24 -1.91 12.56 13.41
CA VAL A 24 -0.68 11.84 13.78
C VAL A 24 0.42 12.85 14.06
N ASP A 25 0.91 12.88 15.28
CA ASP A 25 1.97 13.81 15.70
C ASP A 25 3.28 13.47 15.03
N THR A 26 3.72 12.22 15.14
CA THR A 26 4.95 11.73 14.52
C THR A 26 4.81 10.26 14.16
N PHE A 27 5.35 9.89 13.00
CA PHE A 27 5.45 8.50 12.58
C PHE A 27 6.65 8.34 11.64
N CYS A 28 7.37 7.23 11.74
CA CYS A 28 8.47 6.94 10.82
C CYS A 28 8.57 5.46 10.48
N ILE A 29 9.10 5.20 9.28
CA ILE A 29 9.51 3.87 8.82
C ILE A 29 10.96 3.98 8.37
N GLN A 30 11.83 3.13 8.93
CA GLN A 30 13.22 3.05 8.52
C GLN A 30 13.37 2.29 7.19
N SER A 31 14.49 2.49 6.50
CA SER A 31 14.76 1.75 5.27
C SER A 31 14.86 0.24 5.55
N GLY A 32 14.14 -0.57 4.77
CA GLY A 32 14.09 -2.03 4.92
C GLY A 32 13.25 -2.52 6.12
N GLU A 33 12.63 -1.61 6.87
CA GLU A 33 11.80 -1.98 8.01
C GLU A 33 10.45 -2.58 7.57
N THR A 34 10.01 -3.63 8.26
CA THR A 34 8.70 -4.23 8.07
C THR A 34 7.86 -4.08 9.33
N LEU A 35 6.65 -3.53 9.19
CA LEU A 35 5.74 -3.32 10.31
C LEU A 35 4.30 -3.58 9.91
N ALA A 36 3.47 -3.94 10.90
CA ALA A 36 2.04 -4.07 10.76
C ALA A 36 1.30 -3.03 11.60
N MET A 37 0.23 -2.49 11.03
CA MET A 37 -0.69 -1.57 11.70
C MET A 37 -2.07 -2.24 11.79
N TYR A 38 -2.67 -2.20 12.96
CA TYR A 38 -4.00 -2.77 13.20
C TYR A 38 -4.93 -1.75 13.86
N GLY A 39 -6.22 -2.02 13.82
CA GLY A 39 -7.26 -1.16 14.41
C GLY A 39 -8.62 -1.38 13.75
N GLU A 40 -9.64 -0.74 14.30
CA GLU A 40 -11.03 -0.91 13.86
C GLU A 40 -11.27 -0.49 12.39
N SER A 41 -12.23 -1.15 11.73
CA SER A 41 -12.63 -0.78 10.38
C SER A 41 -13.25 0.63 10.39
N GLY A 42 -12.95 1.42 9.35
CA GLY A 42 -13.45 2.80 9.24
C GLY A 42 -12.74 3.83 10.13
N SER A 43 -11.71 3.46 10.89
CA SER A 43 -10.97 4.36 11.79
C SER A 43 -9.98 5.31 11.10
N GLY A 44 -9.84 5.25 9.76
CA GLY A 44 -8.98 6.17 8.99
C GLY A 44 -7.66 5.56 8.48
N LYS A 45 -7.38 4.27 8.70
CA LYS A 45 -6.12 3.60 8.24
C LYS A 45 -5.88 3.72 6.74
N THR A 46 -6.88 3.42 5.92
CA THR A 46 -6.81 3.61 4.45
C THR A 46 -6.55 5.07 4.07
N THR A 47 -7.16 6.02 4.78
CA THR A 47 -6.88 7.46 4.59
C THR A 47 -5.43 7.78 4.88
N PHE A 48 -4.88 7.23 5.97
CA PHE A 48 -3.48 7.40 6.33
C PHE A 48 -2.56 6.81 5.27
N LEU A 49 -2.80 5.57 4.80
CA LEU A 49 -2.03 4.97 3.71
C LEU A 49 -2.09 5.82 2.42
N ASN A 50 -3.25 6.38 2.08
CA ASN A 50 -3.40 7.24 0.91
C ASN A 50 -2.64 8.57 1.05
N LEU A 51 -2.52 9.10 2.27
CA LEU A 51 -1.66 10.25 2.57
C LEU A 51 -0.18 9.88 2.41
N LEU A 52 0.27 8.76 2.98
CA LEU A 52 1.63 8.27 2.83
C LEU A 52 2.02 8.01 1.37
N ALA A 53 1.06 7.54 0.57
CA ALA A 53 1.24 7.34 -0.88
C ALA A 53 1.21 8.65 -1.69
N GLY A 54 0.90 9.80 -1.08
CA GLY A 54 0.70 11.06 -1.80
C GLY A 54 -0.49 11.05 -2.78
N ILE A 55 -1.43 10.11 -2.61
CA ILE A 55 -2.73 10.08 -3.31
C ILE A 55 -3.62 11.19 -2.76
N LEU A 56 -3.61 11.35 -1.44
CA LEU A 56 -4.25 12.46 -0.73
C LEU A 56 -3.19 13.43 -0.22
N LEU A 57 -3.55 14.71 -0.14
CA LEU A 57 -2.75 15.71 0.55
C LEU A 57 -3.29 15.93 1.97
N PRO A 58 -2.41 16.12 2.96
CA PRO A 58 -2.82 16.50 4.30
C PRO A 58 -3.42 17.93 4.28
N ASP A 59 -4.21 18.25 5.31
CA ASP A 59 -4.69 19.61 5.54
C ASP A 59 -3.61 20.41 6.28
N GLU A 60 -2.84 19.74 7.18
CA GLU A 60 -1.69 20.29 7.88
C GLU A 60 -0.62 19.20 8.07
N GLY A 61 0.60 19.65 8.36
CA GLY A 61 1.74 18.76 8.58
C GLY A 61 2.48 18.38 7.32
N SER A 62 3.43 17.44 7.44
CA SER A 62 4.30 17.04 6.33
C SER A 62 4.54 15.54 6.28
N ILE A 63 4.78 15.04 5.08
CA ILE A 63 5.20 13.67 4.80
C ILE A 63 6.45 13.73 3.92
N CYS A 64 7.55 13.18 4.42
CA CYS A 64 8.81 13.08 3.71
C CYS A 64 9.09 11.61 3.34
N LEU A 65 9.33 11.35 2.05
CA LEU A 65 9.82 10.07 1.56
C LEU A 65 11.22 10.26 0.96
N ASP A 66 12.22 9.58 1.52
CA ASP A 66 13.63 9.68 1.11
C ASP A 66 14.12 11.13 0.96
N GLY A 67 13.77 11.98 1.95
CA GLY A 67 14.14 13.39 1.99
C GLY A 67 13.32 14.31 1.07
N LYS A 68 12.30 13.77 0.37
CA LYS A 68 11.41 14.57 -0.48
C LYS A 68 10.06 14.76 0.22
N GLU A 69 9.70 15.99 0.51
CA GLU A 69 8.42 16.34 1.09
C GLU A 69 7.31 16.28 0.03
N LEU A 70 6.28 15.45 0.26
CA LEU A 70 5.22 15.18 -0.72
C LEU A 70 4.31 16.40 -0.95
N SER A 71 4.09 17.21 0.08
CA SER A 71 3.15 18.35 0.04
C SER A 71 3.62 19.49 -0.87
N VAL A 72 4.94 19.65 -1.05
CA VAL A 72 5.51 20.71 -1.90
C VAL A 72 5.66 20.30 -3.37
N LEU A 73 5.48 19.01 -3.67
CA LEU A 73 5.57 18.51 -5.04
C LEU A 73 4.31 18.85 -5.84
N SER A 74 4.47 19.20 -7.11
CA SER A 74 3.34 19.23 -8.04
C SER A 74 2.71 17.85 -8.21
N GLU A 75 1.47 17.78 -8.68
CA GLU A 75 0.76 16.52 -8.91
C GLU A 75 1.58 15.56 -9.79
N ASN A 76 2.09 16.04 -10.92
CA ASN A 76 2.92 15.23 -11.82
C ASN A 76 4.20 14.70 -11.14
N GLN A 77 4.82 15.50 -10.27
CA GLN A 77 6.01 15.08 -9.53
C GLN A 77 5.67 14.02 -8.48
N ARG A 78 4.53 14.15 -7.78
CA ARG A 78 4.04 13.12 -6.84
C ARG A 78 3.69 11.83 -7.56
N ASP A 79 3.03 11.91 -8.73
CA ASP A 79 2.68 10.75 -9.53
C ASP A 79 3.92 9.97 -9.97
N LEU A 80 4.95 10.69 -10.43
CA LEU A 80 6.20 10.07 -10.84
C LEU A 80 6.97 9.47 -9.64
N LEU A 81 6.99 10.18 -8.51
CA LEU A 81 7.61 9.67 -7.27
C LEU A 81 6.88 8.41 -6.80
N ARG A 82 5.55 8.42 -6.77
CA ARG A 82 4.73 7.26 -6.42
C ARG A 82 5.02 6.08 -7.35
N ALA A 83 4.99 6.29 -8.66
CA ALA A 83 5.24 5.24 -9.63
C ALA A 83 6.62 4.59 -9.48
N ARG A 84 7.63 5.33 -9.02
CA ARG A 84 9.02 4.85 -8.88
C ARG A 84 9.38 4.33 -7.50
N SER A 85 8.79 4.91 -6.46
CA SER A 85 9.29 4.71 -5.09
C SER A 85 8.28 4.07 -4.14
N ILE A 86 7.01 3.99 -4.53
CA ILE A 86 5.94 3.43 -3.68
C ILE A 86 5.21 2.32 -4.43
N GLY A 87 5.24 1.12 -3.87
CA GLY A 87 4.30 0.05 -4.23
C GLY A 87 3.04 0.17 -3.39
N TYR A 88 1.87 -0.08 -3.98
CA TYR A 88 0.62 -0.10 -3.23
C TYR A 88 -0.19 -1.35 -3.59
N VAL A 89 -0.50 -2.15 -2.56
CA VAL A 89 -1.42 -3.30 -2.65
C VAL A 89 -2.72 -2.92 -1.98
N PHE A 90 -3.78 -2.83 -2.76
CA PHE A 90 -5.13 -2.49 -2.27
C PHE A 90 -5.89 -3.74 -1.85
N GLN A 91 -6.86 -3.60 -0.96
CA GLN A 91 -7.81 -4.64 -0.59
C GLN A 91 -8.59 -5.16 -1.80
N SER A 92 -9.01 -4.28 -2.71
CA SER A 92 -9.55 -4.61 -4.03
C SER A 92 -8.43 -4.51 -5.05
N PHE A 93 -8.06 -5.56 -5.70
CA PHE A 93 -6.84 -5.71 -6.51
C PHE A 93 -6.61 -4.61 -7.57
N HIS A 94 -7.68 -3.93 -7.99
CA HIS A 94 -7.67 -2.86 -9.00
C HIS A 94 -6.91 -3.25 -10.29
N LEU A 95 -7.06 -4.51 -10.70
CA LEU A 95 -6.51 -4.97 -11.97
C LEU A 95 -7.37 -4.47 -13.12
N LEU A 96 -6.72 -4.06 -14.20
CA LEU A 96 -7.40 -3.70 -15.44
C LEU A 96 -7.94 -4.96 -16.10
N GLN A 97 -9.26 -5.08 -16.15
CA GLN A 97 -9.96 -6.28 -16.62
C GLN A 97 -9.73 -6.58 -18.11
N GLY A 98 -9.43 -5.54 -18.90
CA GLY A 98 -9.10 -5.68 -20.33
C GLY A 98 -7.67 -6.15 -20.62
N CYS A 99 -6.78 -6.06 -19.63
CA CYS A 99 -5.36 -6.39 -19.73
C CYS A 99 -5.06 -7.76 -19.12
N THR A 100 -4.08 -8.45 -19.68
CA THR A 100 -3.54 -9.70 -19.11
C THR A 100 -2.78 -9.44 -17.81
N ALA A 101 -2.39 -10.49 -17.08
CA ALA A 101 -1.55 -10.38 -15.89
C ALA A 101 -0.25 -9.62 -16.19
N LEU A 102 0.44 -10.00 -17.25
CA LEU A 102 1.69 -9.36 -17.69
C LEU A 102 1.46 -7.90 -18.10
N GLU A 103 0.40 -7.59 -18.85
CA GLU A 103 0.08 -6.21 -19.24
C GLU A 103 -0.25 -5.32 -18.05
N ASN A 104 -0.90 -5.84 -17.01
CA ASN A 104 -1.12 -5.12 -15.75
C ASN A 104 0.21 -4.72 -15.06
N VAL A 105 1.22 -5.60 -15.11
CA VAL A 105 2.56 -5.33 -14.57
C VAL A 105 3.31 -4.34 -15.45
N LEU A 106 3.34 -4.55 -16.77
CA LEU A 106 4.00 -3.66 -17.73
C LEU A 106 3.46 -2.22 -17.68
N LEU A 107 2.15 -2.08 -17.44
CA LEU A 107 1.54 -0.75 -17.31
C LEU A 107 2.11 0.02 -16.11
N ALA A 108 2.35 -0.62 -14.96
CA ALA A 108 2.97 0.03 -13.82
C ALA A 108 4.38 0.54 -14.15
N MET A 109 5.14 -0.23 -14.93
CA MET A 109 6.46 0.19 -15.40
C MET A 109 6.39 1.39 -16.34
N SER A 110 5.36 1.44 -17.21
CA SER A 110 5.20 2.55 -18.15
C SER A 110 5.00 3.90 -17.44
N PHE A 111 4.31 3.92 -16.31
CA PHE A 111 4.15 5.12 -15.47
C PHE A 111 5.46 5.56 -14.80
N ALA A 112 6.36 4.64 -14.48
CA ALA A 112 7.68 4.97 -13.96
C ALA A 112 8.67 5.45 -15.05
N GLY A 113 8.30 5.25 -16.32
CA GLY A 113 9.08 5.68 -17.49
C GLY A 113 10.17 4.70 -17.95
N ASN A 114 10.19 3.47 -17.41
CA ASN A 114 11.11 2.41 -17.81
C ASN A 114 10.38 1.08 -17.92
N VAL A 115 10.29 0.51 -19.14
CA VAL A 115 9.59 -0.76 -19.39
C VAL A 115 10.60 -1.84 -19.75
N GLU A 116 10.84 -2.74 -18.80
CA GLU A 116 11.71 -3.91 -18.95
C GLU A 116 10.83 -5.18 -18.98
N ARG A 117 10.48 -5.63 -20.18
CA ARG A 117 9.56 -6.74 -20.36
C ARG A 117 10.05 -8.03 -19.70
N GLU A 118 11.33 -8.35 -19.86
CA GLU A 118 11.94 -9.56 -19.26
C GLU A 118 11.81 -9.55 -17.73
N TRP A 119 12.04 -8.40 -17.11
CA TRP A 119 11.84 -8.22 -15.66
C TRP A 119 10.38 -8.36 -15.24
N ALA A 120 9.44 -7.84 -16.04
CA ALA A 120 8.00 -8.02 -15.76
C ALA A 120 7.59 -9.52 -15.83
N GLU A 121 8.12 -10.27 -16.78
CA GLU A 121 7.90 -11.73 -16.92
C GLU A 121 8.54 -12.51 -15.75
N GLU A 122 9.71 -12.06 -15.28
CA GLU A 122 10.37 -12.61 -14.10
C GLU A 122 9.53 -12.36 -12.84
N MET A 123 9.03 -11.14 -12.63
CA MET A 123 8.14 -10.79 -11.51
C MET A 123 6.87 -11.65 -11.49
N ILE A 124 6.23 -11.86 -12.65
CA ILE A 124 5.08 -12.77 -12.77
C ILE A 124 5.47 -14.21 -12.41
N THR A 125 6.69 -14.62 -12.76
CA THR A 125 7.22 -15.95 -12.42
C THR A 125 7.49 -16.06 -10.91
N CYS A 126 8.08 -15.05 -10.28
CA CYS A 126 8.34 -14.99 -8.83
C CYS A 126 7.05 -15.12 -8.00
N VAL A 127 5.93 -14.58 -8.46
CA VAL A 127 4.63 -14.76 -7.78
C VAL A 127 3.92 -16.08 -8.18
N GLY A 128 4.60 -16.98 -8.90
CA GLY A 128 4.09 -18.31 -9.25
C GLY A 128 3.05 -18.33 -10.37
N LEU A 129 3.05 -17.33 -11.27
CA LEU A 129 2.04 -17.18 -12.32
C LEU A 129 2.60 -17.29 -13.75
N LYS A 130 3.78 -17.92 -13.94
CA LYS A 130 4.42 -18.08 -15.26
C LYS A 130 3.46 -18.57 -16.34
N GLU A 131 2.73 -19.65 -16.07
CA GLU A 131 1.79 -20.28 -17.01
C GLU A 131 0.47 -19.48 -17.17
N ARG A 132 0.30 -18.41 -16.39
CA ARG A 132 -0.91 -17.57 -16.36
C ARG A 132 -0.66 -16.12 -16.78
N MET A 133 0.56 -15.78 -17.22
CA MET A 133 0.93 -14.39 -17.52
C MET A 133 0.08 -13.75 -18.62
N HIS A 134 -0.48 -14.55 -19.54
CA HIS A 134 -1.35 -14.08 -20.62
C HIS A 134 -2.84 -14.18 -20.31
N HIS A 135 -3.23 -14.62 -19.10
CA HIS A 135 -4.62 -14.66 -18.68
C HIS A 135 -5.08 -13.29 -18.22
N LYS A 136 -6.35 -12.97 -18.46
CA LYS A 136 -7.02 -11.78 -17.94
C LYS A 136 -7.49 -12.01 -16.50
N PRO A 137 -7.73 -10.96 -15.71
CA PRO A 137 -8.17 -11.11 -14.32
C PRO A 137 -9.40 -11.99 -14.15
N GLY A 138 -10.38 -11.93 -15.05
CA GLY A 138 -11.57 -12.79 -15.01
C GLY A 138 -11.30 -14.29 -15.21
N GLU A 139 -10.10 -14.67 -15.67
CA GLU A 139 -9.65 -16.05 -15.88
C GLU A 139 -8.77 -16.54 -14.73
N LEU A 140 -8.51 -15.70 -13.73
CA LEU A 140 -7.65 -15.96 -12.58
C LEU A 140 -8.48 -16.12 -11.30
N SER A 141 -8.07 -17.01 -10.41
CA SER A 141 -8.63 -17.08 -9.07
C SER A 141 -8.35 -15.80 -8.28
N VAL A 142 -9.10 -15.56 -7.21
CA VAL A 142 -8.92 -14.40 -6.31
C VAL A 142 -7.48 -14.32 -5.79
N GLY A 143 -6.90 -15.43 -5.34
CA GLY A 143 -5.49 -15.48 -4.90
C GLY A 143 -4.49 -15.22 -6.03
N GLN A 144 -4.78 -15.66 -7.27
CA GLN A 144 -3.95 -15.37 -8.43
C GLN A 144 -4.03 -13.88 -8.80
N GLN A 145 -5.21 -13.27 -8.76
CA GLN A 145 -5.37 -11.83 -8.97
C GLN A 145 -4.57 -11.00 -7.93
N GLN A 146 -4.60 -11.42 -6.66
CA GLN A 146 -3.80 -10.79 -5.62
C GLN A 146 -2.30 -10.87 -5.90
N ARG A 147 -1.81 -12.03 -6.36
CA ARG A 147 -0.40 -12.20 -6.74
C ARG A 147 -0.02 -11.32 -7.94
N VAL A 148 -0.92 -11.11 -8.92
CA VAL A 148 -0.69 -10.14 -10.01
C VAL A 148 -0.61 -8.71 -9.45
N ALA A 149 -1.51 -8.33 -8.53
CA ALA A 149 -1.48 -7.02 -7.89
C ALA A 149 -0.19 -6.79 -7.09
N LEU A 150 0.31 -7.83 -6.42
CA LEU A 150 1.59 -7.81 -5.71
C LEU A 150 2.77 -7.63 -6.70
N ALA A 151 2.84 -8.41 -7.77
CA ALA A 151 3.87 -8.27 -8.81
C ALA A 151 3.86 -6.85 -9.40
N ARG A 152 2.67 -6.33 -9.72
CA ARG A 152 2.49 -4.96 -10.22
C ARG A 152 3.00 -3.90 -9.24
N SER A 153 2.80 -4.09 -7.95
CA SER A 153 3.21 -3.12 -6.93
C SER A 153 4.73 -3.09 -6.70
N LEU A 154 5.43 -4.20 -6.96
CA LEU A 154 6.87 -4.36 -6.71
C LEU A 154 7.75 -4.27 -7.96
N VAL A 155 7.16 -4.31 -9.17
CA VAL A 155 7.93 -4.37 -10.43
C VAL A 155 8.87 -3.19 -10.64
N ASN A 156 8.54 -2.02 -10.11
CA ASN A 156 9.38 -0.81 -10.19
C ASN A 156 10.44 -0.74 -9.06
N ARG A 157 10.63 -1.81 -8.29
CA ARG A 157 11.56 -1.89 -7.16
C ARG A 157 11.40 -0.71 -6.19
N PRO A 158 10.19 -0.50 -5.65
CA PRO A 158 9.89 0.63 -4.78
C PRO A 158 10.67 0.52 -3.46
N ASN A 159 10.99 1.67 -2.85
CA ASN A 159 11.60 1.73 -1.52
C ASN A 159 10.59 1.44 -0.40
N LEU A 160 9.29 1.64 -0.67
CA LEU A 160 8.20 1.45 0.29
C LEU A 160 7.05 0.68 -0.37
N LEU A 161 6.63 -0.41 0.28
CA LEU A 161 5.39 -1.11 -0.04
C LEU A 161 4.33 -0.80 1.02
N LEU A 162 3.21 -0.26 0.59
CA LEU A 162 2.01 -0.05 1.39
C LEU A 162 0.99 -1.14 1.04
N ALA A 163 0.48 -1.86 2.02
CA ALA A 163 -0.47 -2.94 1.82
C ALA A 163 -1.71 -2.73 2.70
N ASP A 164 -2.85 -2.44 2.07
CA ASP A 164 -4.13 -2.20 2.74
C ASP A 164 -4.98 -3.46 2.69
N GLU A 165 -5.07 -4.20 3.81
CA GLU A 165 -5.82 -5.46 3.96
C GLU A 165 -5.52 -6.46 2.81
N PRO A 166 -4.25 -6.76 2.50
CA PRO A 166 -3.87 -7.46 1.26
C PRO A 166 -4.40 -8.89 1.18
N THR A 167 -4.90 -9.44 2.27
CA THR A 167 -5.38 -10.83 2.38
C THR A 167 -6.84 -10.95 2.77
N GLY A 168 -7.55 -9.83 2.97
CA GLY A 168 -8.92 -9.81 3.48
C GLY A 168 -9.94 -10.57 2.62
N ASN A 169 -9.65 -10.80 1.34
CA ASN A 169 -10.52 -11.53 0.40
C ASN A 169 -10.02 -12.97 0.11
N LEU A 170 -9.02 -13.47 0.86
CA LEU A 170 -8.39 -14.76 0.63
C LEU A 170 -8.76 -15.77 1.71
N ASP A 171 -8.80 -17.04 1.35
CA ASP A 171 -8.80 -18.11 2.34
C ASP A 171 -7.45 -18.17 3.08
N PRO A 172 -7.39 -18.79 4.27
CA PRO A 172 -6.18 -18.77 5.12
C PRO A 172 -4.92 -19.30 4.44
N LYS A 173 -5.04 -20.30 3.55
CA LYS A 173 -3.90 -20.88 2.86
C LYS A 173 -3.33 -19.90 1.84
N ASN A 174 -4.18 -19.34 0.97
CA ASN A 174 -3.76 -18.35 -0.01
C ASN A 174 -3.26 -17.07 0.67
N ALA A 175 -3.84 -16.67 1.80
CA ALA A 175 -3.39 -15.54 2.59
C ALA A 175 -1.93 -15.73 3.07
N ALA A 176 -1.61 -16.88 3.66
CA ALA A 176 -0.24 -17.18 4.11
C ALA A 176 0.76 -17.16 2.94
N GLU A 177 0.42 -17.80 1.81
CA GLU A 177 1.29 -17.83 0.63
C GLU A 177 1.56 -16.41 0.07
N VAL A 178 0.54 -15.55 -0.01
CA VAL A 178 0.70 -14.16 -0.49
C VAL A 178 1.56 -13.34 0.46
N LEU A 179 1.39 -13.49 1.79
CA LEU A 179 2.20 -12.80 2.79
C LEU A 179 3.67 -13.23 2.72
N ASP A 180 3.94 -14.52 2.55
CA ASP A 180 5.30 -15.04 2.42
C ASP A 180 5.98 -14.49 1.15
N ILE A 181 5.29 -14.51 0.01
CA ILE A 181 5.78 -13.92 -1.24
C ILE A 181 6.06 -12.41 -1.04
N MET A 182 5.14 -11.69 -0.42
CA MET A 182 5.27 -10.24 -0.16
C MET A 182 6.51 -9.94 0.69
N ARG A 183 6.71 -10.66 1.80
CA ARG A 183 7.86 -10.50 2.69
C ARG A 183 9.17 -10.79 1.97
N ASN A 184 9.24 -11.92 1.24
CA ASN A 184 10.44 -12.32 0.52
C ASN A 184 10.81 -11.28 -0.55
N LEU A 185 9.83 -10.82 -1.35
CA LEU A 185 10.08 -9.81 -2.37
C LEU A 185 10.47 -8.45 -1.78
N CYS A 186 9.91 -8.05 -0.62
CA CYS A 186 10.35 -6.84 0.07
C CYS A 186 11.80 -6.99 0.55
N LEU A 187 12.17 -8.13 1.13
CA LEU A 187 13.53 -8.40 1.59
C LEU A 187 14.54 -8.38 0.44
N GLU A 188 14.25 -9.07 -0.65
CA GLU A 188 15.11 -9.13 -1.85
C GLU A 188 15.32 -7.75 -2.49
N ASN A 189 14.29 -6.90 -2.49
CA ASN A 189 14.35 -5.56 -3.05
C ASN A 189 14.75 -4.48 -2.03
N HIS A 190 15.07 -4.84 -0.78
CA HIS A 190 15.35 -3.91 0.32
C HIS A 190 14.23 -2.89 0.55
N ALA A 191 13.00 -3.24 0.20
CA ALA A 191 11.82 -2.39 0.37
C ALA A 191 11.33 -2.44 1.83
N SER A 192 10.96 -1.28 2.36
CA SER A 192 10.20 -1.20 3.62
C SER A 192 8.76 -1.64 3.38
N LEU A 193 8.12 -2.26 4.38
CA LEU A 193 6.73 -2.71 4.29
C LEU A 193 5.89 -2.13 5.43
N LEU A 194 4.81 -1.43 5.10
CA LEU A 194 3.73 -1.14 6.02
C LEU A 194 2.48 -1.92 5.59
N LEU A 195 2.12 -2.91 6.41
CA LEU A 195 0.91 -3.70 6.21
C LEU A 195 -0.16 -3.27 7.18
N VAL A 196 -1.36 -2.97 6.68
CA VAL A 196 -2.56 -2.76 7.49
C VAL A 196 -3.41 -4.02 7.46
N SER A 197 -3.79 -4.50 8.64
CA SER A 197 -4.71 -5.64 8.78
C SER A 197 -5.52 -5.57 10.08
N HIS A 198 -6.71 -6.13 10.05
CA HIS A 198 -7.51 -6.40 11.25
C HIS A 198 -7.35 -7.86 11.75
N ASP A 199 -6.62 -8.71 11.03
CA ASP A 199 -6.35 -10.09 11.44
C ASP A 199 -5.13 -10.11 12.39
N GLU A 200 -5.39 -10.37 13.68
CA GLU A 200 -4.38 -10.44 14.72
C GLU A 200 -3.27 -11.47 14.44
N LYS A 201 -3.59 -12.57 13.74
CA LYS A 201 -2.61 -13.60 13.39
C LYS A 201 -1.59 -13.09 12.39
N ILE A 202 -2.03 -12.25 11.44
CA ILE A 202 -1.14 -11.61 10.47
C ILE A 202 -0.26 -10.60 11.18
N VAL A 203 -0.85 -9.75 12.01
CA VAL A 203 -0.15 -8.70 12.77
C VAL A 203 0.89 -9.31 13.70
N ALA A 204 0.56 -10.39 14.42
CA ALA A 204 1.49 -11.08 15.32
C ALA A 204 2.76 -11.62 14.63
N GLY A 205 2.74 -11.77 13.32
CA GLY A 205 3.91 -12.17 12.52
C GLY A 205 4.91 -11.06 12.21
N PHE A 206 4.69 -9.83 12.71
CA PHE A 206 5.58 -8.68 12.52
C PHE A 206 6.26 -8.30 13.84
N GLU A 207 7.55 -7.97 13.77
CA GLU A 207 8.31 -7.54 14.96
C GLU A 207 7.81 -6.20 15.51
N ARG A 208 7.53 -5.24 14.61
CA ARG A 208 6.94 -3.95 14.97
C ARG A 208 5.46 -3.94 14.62
N GLN A 209 4.64 -3.73 15.65
CA GLN A 209 3.19 -3.64 15.54
C GLN A 209 2.74 -2.28 16.06
N ILE A 210 1.76 -1.70 15.40
CA ILE A 210 1.23 -0.37 15.75
C ILE A 210 -0.27 -0.48 15.91
N ASP A 211 -0.76 -0.12 17.08
CA ASP A 211 -2.17 0.13 17.29
C ASP A 211 -2.52 1.50 16.70
N TRP A 212 -3.38 1.49 15.70
CA TRP A 212 -3.85 2.72 15.06
C TRP A 212 -4.56 3.65 16.04
N SER A 213 -5.27 3.12 17.03
CA SER A 213 -5.98 3.90 18.03
C SER A 213 -5.05 4.67 18.98
N GLU A 214 -3.83 4.18 19.17
CA GLU A 214 -2.79 4.87 19.95
C GLU A 214 -2.04 5.90 19.11
N LEU A 215 -1.84 5.62 17.81
CA LEU A 215 -1.14 6.51 16.90
C LEU A 215 -2.03 7.69 16.44
N ASN A 216 -3.32 7.44 16.19
CA ASN A 216 -4.25 8.42 15.66
C ASN A 216 -4.97 9.17 16.79
N GLY A 217 -4.62 10.44 17.01
CA GLY A 217 -5.31 11.32 17.96
C GLY A 217 -6.74 11.67 17.54
N ALA A 218 -7.08 11.58 16.24
CA ALA A 218 -8.45 11.70 15.76
C ALA A 218 -9.23 10.43 16.13
N ASN A 219 -10.36 10.56 16.80
CA ASN A 219 -11.23 9.44 17.11
C ASN A 219 -12.60 9.61 16.42
N PRO A 220 -12.69 9.28 15.11
CA PRO A 220 -13.90 9.50 14.34
C PRO A 220 -15.09 8.64 14.81
N LEU A 221 -14.85 7.62 15.63
CA LEU A 221 -15.90 6.71 16.12
C LEU A 221 -16.52 7.14 17.46
N ARG A 222 -15.90 8.07 18.21
CA ARG A 222 -16.42 8.54 19.51
C ARG A 222 -17.52 9.59 19.43
N GLU A 223 -17.74 10.21 18.27
CA GLU A 223 -18.73 11.29 18.10
C GLU A 223 -20.08 10.85 17.51
N THR A 224 -20.34 9.56 17.39
CA THR A 224 -21.61 9.02 16.86
C THR A 224 -22.56 8.49 17.94
N GLU A 225 -22.30 8.78 19.25
CA GLU A 225 -23.24 8.51 20.35
C GLU A 225 -24.10 9.72 20.71
#